data_906b7e19bb270439609c6d5fe15bc9ce
#
_entry.id   906b7e19bb270439609c6d5fe15bc9ce
#
_cell.length_a   1.000
_cell.length_b   1.000
_cell.length_c   1.000
_cell.angle_alpha   90.00
_cell.angle_beta   90.00
_cell.angle_gamma   90.00
#
_symmetry.space_group_name_H-M   'P 1'
#
loop_
_entity.id
_entity.type
_entity.pdbx_description
1 polymer ?
#
loop_
_entity_poly.entity_id
_entity_poly.type
_entity_poly.pdbx_seq_one_letter_code
_entity_poly.pdbx_strand_id
1 'polypeptide(L)'
;NIWLPQILSIQEAMCSWSGIQLLDNIDIIFELIKIVNKAEKIFSNDIYGLASQMLKDFDEIDQYAVNAKNLFQNTKDAKEIDLQFLNEDYVIDRKHIEFFASLNEYYESLRKVLLENKSGYYGLITRHIYDSDIDNLREMVGNRKIIFAGFNAMTKTEEGIIVRLIQENIATLLWDLDEYYFNDSRQEAGIFAREFFERNKHIQSIKRNFIGNKLVTDKKNIDIIGASGAVIQTNALQLELHNESKDNDNEVIVLSDESMLIPVLNCIPSGKSEEMQVTMGFPYSTCILNQFLQHLFVFQKNIRNNNKGIYFWSLVRLLNSELIKIIFTKEELKHLFNWKNENIKKSAYYISTEDFESLKEHHDIYDFLCLISKKWNSNNECISSIKSLLKAIYKKVKINDKTNFISNQISVAGRIINKIEKLLNKYEDIIQIADIENLYRQSSSEMTINLKGDYGGLQIMGLLETRNLDFKTVHILSVNEGILPQSKNA
;
A
#
# COMPACT_ATOMS: atom_id res chain seq x y z
N ASN A 1 -13.39 22.89 -32.37
CA ASN A 1 -13.05 21.65 -31.61
C ASN A 1 -11.67 21.86 -30.99
N ILE A 2 -11.64 22.11 -29.68
CA ILE A 2 -10.38 22.14 -28.92
C ILE A 2 -10.17 20.72 -28.41
N TRP A 3 -9.09 20.08 -28.86
CA TRP A 3 -8.67 18.80 -28.32
C TRP A 3 -8.01 19.07 -26.95
N LEU A 4 -8.56 18.51 -25.90
CA LEU A 4 -7.92 18.57 -24.57
C LEU A 4 -6.63 17.74 -24.61
N PRO A 5 -5.54 18.19 -23.97
CA PRO A 5 -4.34 17.40 -23.82
C PRO A 5 -4.64 16.13 -23.04
N GLN A 6 -3.98 15.03 -23.38
CA GLN A 6 -4.03 13.82 -22.59
C GLN A 6 -3.14 14.02 -21.37
N ILE A 7 -3.73 13.87 -20.18
CA ILE A 7 -3.00 13.93 -18.90
C ILE A 7 -2.74 12.49 -18.46
N LEU A 8 -1.48 12.16 -18.21
CA LEU A 8 -1.02 10.85 -17.79
C LEU A 8 -0.09 11.00 -16.58
N SER A 9 -0.12 10.04 -15.68
CA SER A 9 0.98 9.87 -14.75
C SER A 9 2.26 9.46 -15.48
N ILE A 10 3.43 9.70 -14.87
CA ILE A 10 4.70 9.26 -15.46
C ILE A 10 4.71 7.74 -15.68
N GLN A 11 4.14 6.97 -14.78
CA GLN A 11 4.02 5.53 -14.86
C GLN A 11 3.15 5.08 -16.05
N GLU A 12 1.99 5.69 -16.25
CA GLU A 12 1.13 5.42 -17.41
C GLU A 12 1.80 5.78 -18.71
N ALA A 13 2.53 6.90 -18.75
CA ALA A 13 3.30 7.31 -19.92
C ALA A 13 4.38 6.26 -20.26
N MET A 14 5.21 5.85 -19.31
CA MET A 14 6.27 4.85 -19.51
C MET A 14 5.71 3.50 -19.97
N CYS A 15 4.61 3.02 -19.34
CA CYS A 15 3.93 1.79 -19.78
C CYS A 15 3.41 1.91 -21.21
N SER A 16 2.78 3.04 -21.55
CA SER A 16 2.24 3.28 -22.89
C SER A 16 3.34 3.33 -23.97
N TRP A 17 4.49 3.91 -23.66
CA TRP A 17 5.60 4.04 -24.62
C TRP A 17 6.33 2.73 -24.83
N SER A 18 6.60 1.99 -23.76
CA SER A 18 7.30 0.70 -23.84
C SER A 18 6.46 -0.41 -24.48
N GLY A 19 5.13 -0.31 -24.43
CA GLY A 19 4.23 -1.40 -24.78
C GLY A 19 4.31 -2.59 -23.80
N ILE A 20 4.93 -2.41 -22.63
CA ILE A 20 5.07 -3.41 -21.58
C ILE A 20 3.97 -3.20 -20.54
N GLN A 21 3.23 -4.25 -20.21
CA GLN A 21 2.19 -4.21 -19.20
C GLN A 21 2.82 -4.22 -17.80
N LEU A 22 2.46 -3.24 -16.98
CA LEU A 22 2.80 -3.26 -15.56
C LEU A 22 2.02 -4.38 -14.87
N LEU A 23 2.73 -5.30 -14.24
CA LEU A 23 2.15 -6.35 -13.43
C LEU A 23 2.06 -5.94 -11.97
N ASP A 24 1.14 -6.60 -11.26
CA ASP A 24 1.09 -6.54 -9.82
C ASP A 24 2.32 -7.23 -9.20
N ASN A 25 2.90 -6.64 -8.17
CA ASN A 25 4.08 -7.17 -7.50
C ASN A 25 3.91 -8.63 -7.05
N ILE A 26 2.70 -9.01 -6.65
CA ILE A 26 2.42 -10.38 -6.22
C ILE A 26 2.60 -11.38 -7.37
N ASP A 27 2.13 -11.06 -8.58
CA ASP A 27 2.33 -11.90 -9.76
C ASP A 27 3.82 -12.10 -10.06
N ILE A 28 4.61 -11.02 -9.94
CA ILE A 28 6.05 -11.05 -10.20
C ILE A 28 6.79 -11.85 -9.12
N ILE A 29 6.39 -11.70 -7.86
CA ILE A 29 6.94 -12.48 -6.74
C ILE A 29 6.76 -13.99 -6.99
N PHE A 30 5.59 -14.42 -7.46
CA PHE A 30 5.37 -15.84 -7.77
C PHE A 30 6.17 -16.32 -8.99
N GLU A 31 6.36 -15.50 -10.02
CA GLU A 31 7.28 -15.84 -11.11
C GLU A 31 8.72 -15.96 -10.60
N LEU A 32 9.15 -15.07 -9.70
CA LEU A 32 10.46 -15.14 -9.06
C LEU A 32 10.62 -16.40 -8.20
N ILE A 33 9.60 -16.77 -7.41
CA ILE A 33 9.58 -18.02 -6.62
C ILE A 33 9.74 -19.24 -7.53
N LYS A 34 9.10 -19.28 -8.71
CA LYS A 34 9.30 -20.38 -9.67
C LYS A 34 10.75 -20.47 -10.14
N ILE A 35 11.38 -19.33 -10.44
CA ILE A 35 12.78 -19.29 -10.88
C ILE A 35 13.70 -19.81 -9.77
N VAL A 36 13.48 -19.34 -8.55
CA VAL A 36 14.23 -19.69 -7.36
C VAL A 36 14.09 -21.17 -7.01
N ASN A 37 12.86 -21.70 -7.00
CA ASN A 37 12.58 -23.11 -6.70
C ASN A 37 13.22 -24.07 -7.72
N LYS A 38 13.28 -23.70 -9.00
CA LYS A 38 13.97 -24.48 -10.02
C LYS A 38 15.48 -24.61 -9.77
N ALA A 39 16.06 -23.62 -9.06
CA ALA A 39 17.50 -23.64 -8.77
C ALA A 39 17.87 -24.46 -7.53
N GLU A 40 16.90 -24.99 -6.75
CA GLU A 40 17.08 -25.82 -5.54
C GLU A 40 18.03 -25.24 -4.48
N LYS A 41 18.28 -23.90 -4.49
CA LYS A 41 19.32 -23.25 -3.70
C LYS A 41 18.80 -22.47 -2.49
N ILE A 42 17.49 -22.46 -2.20
CA ILE A 42 16.93 -21.69 -1.09
C ILE A 42 16.30 -22.59 -0.03
N PHE A 43 16.72 -22.33 1.22
CA PHE A 43 16.25 -23.00 2.43
C PHE A 43 15.55 -22.04 3.38
N SER A 44 14.71 -21.13 2.85
CA SER A 44 13.95 -20.22 3.69
C SER A 44 12.56 -20.78 3.97
N ASN A 45 12.16 -20.76 5.25
CA ASN A 45 10.78 -21.05 5.63
C ASN A 45 9.80 -19.95 5.17
N ASP A 46 10.31 -18.78 4.76
CA ASP A 46 9.57 -17.65 4.20
C ASP A 46 10.14 -17.26 2.82
N ILE A 47 9.92 -18.11 1.84
CA ILE A 47 10.34 -17.87 0.45
C ILE A 47 9.63 -16.65 -0.14
N TYR A 48 8.39 -16.40 0.28
CA TYR A 48 7.61 -15.26 -0.21
C TYR A 48 8.20 -13.91 0.26
N GLY A 49 8.53 -13.80 1.55
CA GLY A 49 9.19 -12.61 2.10
C GLY A 49 10.53 -12.33 1.45
N LEU A 50 11.33 -13.38 1.23
CA LEU A 50 12.60 -13.28 0.53
C LEU A 50 12.43 -12.80 -0.92
N ALA A 51 11.52 -13.40 -1.68
CA ALA A 51 11.25 -13.02 -3.07
C ALA A 51 10.68 -11.59 -3.17
N SER A 52 9.88 -11.17 -2.18
CA SER A 52 9.39 -9.79 -2.09
C SER A 52 10.52 -8.78 -1.90
N GLN A 53 11.49 -9.09 -1.04
CA GLN A 53 12.66 -8.23 -0.85
C GLN A 53 13.53 -8.20 -2.10
N MET A 54 13.79 -9.36 -2.72
CA MET A 54 14.55 -9.42 -3.98
C MET A 54 13.90 -8.59 -5.08
N LEU A 55 12.57 -8.66 -5.23
CA LEU A 55 11.87 -7.86 -6.24
C LEU A 55 12.05 -6.35 -6.00
N LYS A 56 11.98 -5.93 -4.74
CA LYS A 56 12.22 -4.53 -4.36
C LYS A 56 13.64 -4.08 -4.75
N ASP A 57 14.64 -4.90 -4.41
CA ASP A 57 16.04 -4.60 -4.75
C ASP A 57 16.26 -4.58 -6.27
N PHE A 58 15.65 -5.49 -7.03
CA PHE A 58 15.72 -5.54 -8.48
C PHE A 58 15.05 -4.32 -9.12
N ASP A 59 13.92 -3.88 -8.58
CA ASP A 59 13.23 -2.67 -9.04
C ASP A 59 14.09 -1.42 -8.83
N GLU A 60 14.75 -1.28 -7.67
CA GLU A 60 15.67 -0.19 -7.39
C GLU A 60 16.91 -0.22 -8.31
N ILE A 61 17.51 -1.39 -8.53
CA ILE A 61 18.65 -1.57 -9.45
C ILE A 61 18.29 -1.05 -10.86
N ASP A 62 17.10 -1.37 -11.34
CA ASP A 62 16.64 -0.93 -12.66
C ASP A 62 16.31 0.57 -12.67
N GLN A 63 15.60 1.10 -11.68
CA GLN A 63 15.24 2.52 -11.59
C GLN A 63 16.47 3.44 -11.54
N TYR A 64 17.56 2.99 -10.91
CA TYR A 64 18.80 3.77 -10.82
C TYR A 64 19.84 3.39 -11.88
N ALA A 65 19.48 2.55 -12.84
CA ALA A 65 20.36 2.12 -13.93
C ALA A 65 21.71 1.57 -13.42
N VAL A 66 21.67 0.81 -12.32
CA VAL A 66 22.86 0.20 -11.74
C VAL A 66 23.28 -1.01 -12.58
N ASN A 67 24.60 -1.28 -12.64
CA ASN A 67 25.11 -2.51 -13.23
C ASN A 67 24.92 -3.65 -12.24
N ALA A 68 23.88 -4.46 -12.42
CA ALA A 68 23.48 -5.54 -11.54
C ALA A 68 24.61 -6.58 -11.34
N LYS A 69 25.30 -6.97 -12.42
CA LYS A 69 26.39 -7.92 -12.36
C LYS A 69 27.54 -7.47 -11.44
N ASN A 70 27.96 -6.22 -11.57
CA ASN A 70 29.01 -5.66 -10.73
C ASN A 70 28.54 -5.52 -9.27
N LEU A 71 27.29 -5.09 -9.06
CA LEU A 71 26.71 -4.94 -7.72
C LEU A 71 26.67 -6.29 -6.98
N PHE A 72 26.12 -7.32 -7.62
CA PHE A 72 26.00 -8.64 -6.99
C PHE A 72 27.37 -9.32 -6.79
N GLN A 73 28.33 -9.12 -7.71
CA GLN A 73 29.68 -9.58 -7.52
C GLN A 73 30.35 -8.92 -6.30
N ASN A 74 30.24 -7.59 -6.18
CA ASN A 74 30.80 -6.87 -5.04
C ASN A 74 30.14 -7.30 -3.71
N THR A 75 28.82 -7.55 -3.71
CA THR A 75 28.10 -8.04 -2.52
C THR A 75 28.59 -9.42 -2.11
N LYS A 76 28.79 -10.32 -3.09
CA LYS A 76 29.37 -11.65 -2.84
C LYS A 76 30.76 -11.54 -2.25
N ASP A 77 31.64 -10.75 -2.90
CA ASP A 77 33.02 -10.58 -2.48
C ASP A 77 33.12 -10.00 -1.05
N ALA A 78 32.26 -9.02 -0.72
CA ALA A 78 32.17 -8.46 0.63
C ALA A 78 31.76 -9.53 1.66
N LYS A 79 30.80 -10.39 1.33
CA LYS A 79 30.38 -11.48 2.23
C LYS A 79 31.45 -12.57 2.38
N GLU A 80 32.22 -12.85 1.33
CA GLU A 80 33.37 -13.74 1.43
C GLU A 80 34.47 -13.17 2.33
N ILE A 81 34.71 -11.86 2.28
CA ILE A 81 35.65 -11.16 3.16
C ILE A 81 35.14 -11.20 4.62
N ASP A 82 33.88 -10.89 4.86
CA ASP A 82 33.27 -10.96 6.20
C ASP A 82 33.51 -12.33 6.85
N LEU A 83 33.39 -13.43 6.08
CA LEU A 83 33.64 -14.78 6.55
C LEU A 83 35.07 -15.05 6.93
N GLN A 84 36.04 -14.44 6.25
CA GLN A 84 37.46 -14.64 6.54
C GLN A 84 37.88 -13.95 7.86
N PHE A 85 37.16 -12.92 8.29
CA PHE A 85 37.49 -12.10 9.45
C PHE A 85 36.60 -12.37 10.68
N LEU A 86 35.49 -13.10 10.54
CA LEU A 86 34.62 -13.47 11.66
C LEU A 86 35.18 -14.72 12.35
N ASN A 87 35.36 -14.65 13.69
CA ASN A 87 35.76 -15.76 14.52
C ASN A 87 34.81 -16.95 14.39
N GLU A 88 35.29 -18.17 14.66
CA GLU A 88 34.66 -19.48 14.48
C GLU A 88 33.25 -19.66 15.08
N ASP A 89 32.75 -18.74 15.89
CA ASP A 89 31.42 -18.78 16.52
C ASP A 89 30.25 -18.32 15.59
N TYR A 90 30.53 -17.74 14.43
CA TYR A 90 29.50 -17.38 13.42
C TYR A 90 29.64 -18.29 12.20
N VAL A 91 28.93 -19.41 12.21
CA VAL A 91 28.71 -20.23 11.01
C VAL A 91 27.78 -19.47 10.05
N ILE A 92 28.35 -18.55 9.29
CA ILE A 92 27.68 -18.10 8.08
C ILE A 92 27.68 -19.30 7.13
N ASP A 93 26.52 -19.93 6.98
CA ASP A 93 26.34 -21.12 6.17
C ASP A 93 26.83 -20.80 4.73
N ARG A 94 27.69 -21.66 4.15
CA ARG A 94 28.12 -21.56 2.75
C ARG A 94 26.95 -21.36 1.79
N LYS A 95 25.79 -21.85 2.16
CA LYS A 95 24.52 -21.65 1.45
C LYS A 95 24.12 -20.18 1.28
N HIS A 96 24.45 -19.31 2.25
CA HIS A 96 24.20 -17.87 2.08
C HIS A 96 25.07 -17.25 0.98
N ILE A 97 26.34 -17.68 0.87
CA ILE A 97 27.22 -17.20 -0.22
C ILE A 97 26.72 -17.69 -1.57
N GLU A 98 26.31 -18.96 -1.66
CA GLU A 98 25.74 -19.52 -2.88
C GLU A 98 24.47 -18.79 -3.30
N PHE A 99 23.65 -18.37 -2.33
CA PHE A 99 22.50 -17.52 -2.59
C PHE A 99 22.91 -16.17 -3.18
N PHE A 100 23.83 -15.43 -2.55
CA PHE A 100 24.30 -14.14 -3.08
C PHE A 100 24.97 -14.30 -4.46
N ALA A 101 25.70 -15.38 -4.70
CA ALA A 101 26.26 -15.69 -6.01
C ALA A 101 25.19 -15.94 -7.08
N SER A 102 24.00 -16.39 -6.69
CA SER A 102 22.89 -16.68 -7.61
C SER A 102 21.96 -15.48 -7.88
N LEU A 103 22.08 -14.37 -7.14
CA LEU A 103 21.20 -13.20 -7.29
C LEU A 103 21.20 -12.62 -8.70
N ASN A 104 22.38 -12.56 -9.35
CA ASN A 104 22.47 -12.09 -10.73
C ASN A 104 21.74 -13.01 -11.71
N GLU A 105 21.81 -14.32 -11.50
CA GLU A 105 21.11 -15.32 -12.32
C GLU A 105 19.60 -15.19 -12.17
N TYR A 106 19.11 -14.99 -10.93
CA TYR A 106 17.68 -14.77 -10.66
C TYR A 106 17.18 -13.47 -11.29
N TYR A 107 17.95 -12.37 -11.17
CA TYR A 107 17.63 -11.09 -11.77
C TYR A 107 17.52 -11.19 -13.30
N GLU A 108 18.53 -11.76 -13.97
CA GLU A 108 18.52 -11.88 -15.43
C GLU A 108 17.41 -12.84 -15.91
N SER A 109 17.19 -13.95 -15.20
CA SER A 109 16.14 -14.90 -15.54
C SER A 109 14.74 -14.27 -15.40
N LEU A 110 14.51 -13.49 -14.34
CA LEU A 110 13.24 -12.78 -14.15
C LEU A 110 13.01 -11.75 -15.26
N ARG A 111 14.00 -10.92 -15.55
CA ARG A 111 13.94 -9.92 -16.61
C ARG A 111 13.61 -10.56 -17.96
N LYS A 112 14.27 -11.66 -18.29
CA LYS A 112 14.04 -12.39 -19.54
C LYS A 112 12.60 -12.87 -19.65
N VAL A 113 12.09 -13.58 -18.63
CA VAL A 113 10.72 -14.10 -18.61
C VAL A 113 9.69 -12.97 -18.72
N LEU A 114 9.89 -11.87 -17.98
CA LEU A 114 8.97 -10.75 -17.99
C LEU A 114 8.95 -10.04 -19.34
N LEU A 115 10.09 -9.76 -19.93
CA LEU A 115 10.19 -9.09 -21.26
C LEU A 115 9.64 -9.95 -22.39
N GLU A 116 9.88 -11.26 -22.38
CA GLU A 116 9.29 -12.21 -23.34
C GLU A 116 7.74 -12.18 -23.30
N ASN A 117 7.18 -11.98 -22.10
CA ASN A 117 5.74 -11.86 -21.89
C ASN A 117 5.21 -10.42 -22.05
N LYS A 118 6.03 -9.46 -22.49
CA LYS A 118 5.71 -8.03 -22.57
C LYS A 118 5.08 -7.50 -21.28
N SER A 119 5.65 -7.88 -20.15
CA SER A 119 5.19 -7.51 -18.82
C SER A 119 6.38 -7.16 -17.92
N GLY A 120 6.14 -6.43 -16.82
CA GLY A 120 7.23 -6.10 -15.92
C GLY A 120 6.82 -5.30 -14.69
N TYR A 121 7.78 -5.07 -13.79
CA TYR A 121 7.72 -4.07 -12.73
C TYR A 121 8.17 -2.71 -13.28
N TYR A 122 7.92 -1.64 -12.53
CA TYR A 122 8.13 -0.28 -13.02
C TYR A 122 9.60 0.02 -13.39
N GLY A 123 10.56 -0.38 -12.55
CA GLY A 123 11.99 -0.22 -12.85
C GLY A 123 12.41 -0.94 -14.12
N LEU A 124 11.93 -2.17 -14.37
CA LEU A 124 12.21 -2.89 -15.61
C LEU A 124 11.68 -2.14 -16.83
N ILE A 125 10.47 -1.58 -16.73
CA ILE A 125 9.85 -0.81 -17.81
C ILE A 125 10.66 0.45 -18.12
N THR A 126 10.99 1.23 -17.09
CA THR A 126 11.79 2.47 -17.26
C THR A 126 13.20 2.16 -17.72
N ARG A 127 13.82 1.08 -17.24
CA ARG A 127 15.14 0.62 -17.68
C ARG A 127 15.14 0.22 -19.15
N HIS A 128 14.12 -0.49 -19.60
CA HIS A 128 13.97 -0.89 -21.00
C HIS A 128 13.94 0.34 -21.94
N ILE A 129 13.20 1.39 -21.57
CA ILE A 129 13.15 2.64 -22.32
C ILE A 129 14.49 3.39 -22.22
N TYR A 130 15.09 3.43 -21.02
CA TYR A 130 16.37 4.10 -20.78
C TYR A 130 17.52 3.48 -21.58
N ASP A 131 17.57 2.17 -21.70
CA ASP A 131 18.61 1.45 -22.45
C ASP A 131 18.36 1.45 -23.97
N SER A 132 17.17 1.88 -24.45
CA SER A 132 16.88 2.00 -25.88
C SER A 132 17.68 3.14 -26.53
N ASP A 133 17.97 3.03 -27.80
CA ASP A 133 18.54 4.12 -28.57
C ASP A 133 17.54 5.25 -28.81
N ILE A 134 18.00 6.36 -29.36
CA ILE A 134 17.17 7.56 -29.53
C ILE A 134 16.08 7.38 -30.60
N ASP A 135 16.34 6.59 -31.62
CA ASP A 135 15.40 6.39 -32.71
C ASP A 135 14.25 5.51 -32.25
N ASN A 136 14.53 4.45 -31.48
CA ASN A 136 13.53 3.64 -30.83
C ASN A 136 12.71 4.48 -29.80
N LEU A 137 13.36 5.36 -29.04
CA LEU A 137 12.65 6.26 -28.11
C LEU A 137 11.69 7.20 -28.86
N ARG A 138 12.10 7.75 -30.00
CA ARG A 138 11.24 8.57 -30.86
C ARG A 138 10.04 7.78 -31.40
N GLU A 139 10.26 6.55 -31.82
CA GLU A 139 9.19 5.67 -32.29
C GLU A 139 8.20 5.35 -31.20
N MET A 140 8.68 5.01 -29.99
CA MET A 140 7.85 4.74 -28.80
C MET A 140 6.94 5.91 -28.43
N VAL A 141 7.49 7.13 -28.48
CA VAL A 141 6.76 8.35 -28.12
C VAL A 141 5.86 8.83 -29.27
N GLY A 142 6.26 8.59 -30.53
CA GLY A 142 5.54 9.06 -31.73
C GLY A 142 5.58 10.58 -31.91
N ASN A 143 4.75 11.10 -32.79
CA ASN A 143 4.70 12.54 -33.15
C ASN A 143 3.95 13.38 -32.08
N ARG A 144 4.27 13.23 -30.81
CA ARG A 144 3.63 13.96 -29.71
C ARG A 144 4.56 15.04 -29.18
N LYS A 145 3.98 16.18 -28.79
CA LYS A 145 4.66 17.15 -27.93
C LYS A 145 4.33 16.81 -26.50
N ILE A 146 5.36 16.65 -25.67
CA ILE A 146 5.24 16.25 -24.28
C ILE A 146 5.57 17.42 -23.37
N ILE A 147 4.77 17.60 -22.35
CA ILE A 147 5.03 18.53 -21.26
C ILE A 147 5.10 17.72 -19.98
N PHE A 148 6.28 17.71 -19.38
CA PHE A 148 6.48 17.17 -18.04
C PHE A 148 6.25 18.28 -17.02
N ALA A 149 5.39 18.04 -16.03
CA ALA A 149 5.07 19.02 -14.99
C ALA A 149 4.85 18.34 -13.63
N GLY A 150 5.11 19.06 -12.55
CA GLY A 150 4.83 18.61 -11.18
C GLY A 150 5.86 17.63 -10.62
N PHE A 151 7.08 17.59 -11.18
CA PHE A 151 8.17 16.76 -10.67
C PHE A 151 8.92 17.47 -9.54
N ASN A 152 9.38 16.68 -8.56
CA ASN A 152 10.32 17.13 -7.54
C ASN A 152 11.58 16.23 -7.56
N ALA A 153 11.43 14.94 -7.26
CA ALA A 153 12.47 13.93 -7.39
C ALA A 153 12.18 13.00 -8.57
N MET A 154 13.19 12.55 -9.25
CA MET A 154 13.13 11.59 -10.36
C MET A 154 14.14 10.49 -10.13
N THR A 155 13.83 9.28 -10.56
CA THR A 155 14.83 8.21 -10.65
C THR A 155 15.81 8.49 -11.76
N LYS A 156 16.96 7.82 -11.75
CA LYS A 156 18.00 8.04 -12.78
C LYS A 156 17.51 7.68 -14.19
N THR A 157 16.69 6.64 -14.31
CA THR A 157 16.11 6.25 -15.60
C THR A 157 15.09 7.26 -16.08
N GLU A 158 14.20 7.75 -15.21
CA GLU A 158 13.24 8.80 -15.54
C GLU A 158 13.95 10.09 -15.98
N GLU A 159 14.92 10.57 -15.19
CA GLU A 159 15.71 11.74 -15.53
C GLU A 159 16.38 11.59 -16.90
N GLY A 160 17.03 10.45 -17.15
CA GLY A 160 17.72 10.21 -18.41
C GLY A 160 16.79 10.14 -19.64
N ILE A 161 15.59 9.58 -19.48
CA ILE A 161 14.57 9.56 -20.55
C ILE A 161 14.07 10.98 -20.82
N ILE A 162 13.69 11.72 -19.78
CA ILE A 162 13.18 13.09 -19.89
C ILE A 162 14.22 14.01 -20.54
N VAL A 163 15.47 13.94 -20.09
CA VAL A 163 16.57 14.75 -20.61
C VAL A 163 16.81 14.49 -22.10
N ARG A 164 16.83 13.23 -22.52
CA ARG A 164 16.96 12.87 -23.94
C ARG A 164 15.83 13.43 -24.79
N LEU A 165 14.58 13.32 -24.31
CA LEU A 165 13.42 13.88 -25.02
C LEU A 165 13.46 15.42 -25.11
N ILE A 166 14.01 16.11 -24.11
CA ILE A 166 14.22 17.58 -24.15
C ILE A 166 15.32 17.93 -25.15
N GLN A 167 16.42 17.20 -25.19
CA GLN A 167 17.51 17.42 -26.14
C GLN A 167 17.04 17.29 -27.60
N GLU A 168 16.11 16.38 -27.86
CA GLU A 168 15.48 16.17 -29.15
C GLU A 168 14.34 17.15 -29.48
N ASN A 169 14.07 18.12 -28.62
CA ASN A 169 12.96 19.07 -28.74
C ASN A 169 11.56 18.42 -28.83
N ILE A 170 11.41 17.21 -28.32
CA ILE A 170 10.16 16.47 -28.23
C ILE A 170 9.40 16.87 -26.96
N ALA A 171 10.14 17.14 -25.88
CA ALA A 171 9.58 17.44 -24.57
C ALA A 171 10.01 18.80 -24.01
N THR A 172 9.17 19.30 -23.10
CA THR A 172 9.46 20.47 -22.25
C THR A 172 9.23 20.07 -20.79
N LEU A 173 10.09 20.53 -19.88
CA LEU A 173 9.96 20.31 -18.45
C LEU A 173 9.59 21.62 -17.76
N LEU A 174 8.50 21.61 -17.01
CA LEU A 174 8.02 22.71 -16.19
C LEU A 174 8.25 22.36 -14.73
N TRP A 175 8.98 23.22 -14.05
CA TRP A 175 9.23 23.12 -12.62
C TRP A 175 8.37 24.11 -11.84
N ASP A 176 7.82 23.68 -10.71
CA ASP A 176 7.26 24.55 -9.70
C ASP A 176 8.36 24.88 -8.68
N LEU A 177 9.09 25.96 -8.96
CA LEU A 177 10.27 26.38 -8.17
C LEU A 177 10.09 27.79 -7.64
N ASP A 178 10.18 27.93 -6.31
CA ASP A 178 10.37 29.22 -5.66
C ASP A 178 11.87 29.53 -5.58
N GLU A 179 12.24 30.78 -5.90
CA GLU A 179 13.64 31.25 -5.87
C GLU A 179 14.33 31.03 -4.52
N TYR A 180 13.60 31.16 -3.42
CA TYR A 180 14.15 30.98 -2.09
C TYR A 180 14.71 29.56 -1.89
N TYR A 181 13.94 28.54 -2.24
CA TYR A 181 14.39 27.15 -2.09
C TYR A 181 15.55 26.80 -3.01
N PHE A 182 15.58 27.40 -4.19
CA PHE A 182 16.61 27.10 -5.19
C PHE A 182 17.92 27.80 -4.88
N ASN A 183 17.88 29.08 -4.48
CA ASN A 183 19.06 29.92 -4.30
C ASN A 183 19.76 29.69 -2.95
N ASP A 184 19.03 29.31 -1.89
CA ASP A 184 19.64 28.99 -0.60
C ASP A 184 20.01 27.50 -0.52
N SER A 185 21.31 27.21 -0.59
CA SER A 185 21.84 25.84 -0.54
C SER A 185 21.53 25.08 0.75
N ARG A 186 21.17 25.79 1.83
CA ARG A 186 20.77 25.20 3.11
C ARG A 186 19.34 24.67 3.09
N GLN A 187 18.53 25.08 2.10
CA GLN A 187 17.15 24.64 1.98
C GLN A 187 17.06 23.28 1.30
N GLU A 188 16.66 22.26 2.05
CA GLU A 188 16.55 20.89 1.55
C GLU A 188 15.44 20.74 0.49
N ALA A 189 14.38 21.55 0.57
CA ALA A 189 13.28 21.51 -0.40
C ALA A 189 13.72 21.74 -1.86
N GLY A 190 14.82 22.47 -2.08
CA GLY A 190 15.37 22.70 -3.42
C GLY A 190 16.45 21.70 -3.86
N ILE A 191 16.81 20.71 -3.06
CA ILE A 191 17.99 19.86 -3.32
C ILE A 191 17.90 19.12 -4.65
N PHE A 192 16.79 18.47 -4.93
CA PHE A 192 16.62 17.67 -6.16
C PHE A 192 16.66 18.55 -7.41
N ALA A 193 16.03 19.73 -7.36
CA ALA A 193 16.06 20.68 -8.45
C ALA A 193 17.49 21.21 -8.67
N ARG A 194 18.22 21.63 -7.61
CA ARG A 194 19.62 22.08 -7.74
C ARG A 194 20.50 21.01 -8.34
N GLU A 195 20.39 19.77 -7.86
CA GLU A 195 21.17 18.63 -8.41
C GLU A 195 20.83 18.35 -9.87
N PHE A 196 19.54 18.37 -10.23
CA PHE A 196 19.11 18.17 -11.62
C PHE A 196 19.72 19.22 -12.54
N PHE A 197 19.62 20.51 -12.19
CA PHE A 197 20.18 21.58 -13.01
C PHE A 197 21.71 21.58 -13.05
N GLU A 198 22.40 21.17 -11.97
CA GLU A 198 23.85 21.03 -11.97
C GLU A 198 24.31 19.88 -12.85
N ARG A 199 23.68 18.71 -12.76
CA ARG A 199 23.99 17.57 -13.64
C ARG A 199 23.76 17.89 -15.12
N ASN A 200 22.73 18.67 -15.44
CA ASN A 200 22.27 18.96 -16.79
C ASN A 200 22.60 20.38 -17.27
N LYS A 201 23.51 21.09 -16.60
CA LYS A 201 23.88 22.50 -16.93
C LYS A 201 24.42 22.71 -18.35
N HIS A 202 24.93 21.66 -18.98
CA HIS A 202 25.45 21.68 -20.35
C HIS A 202 24.34 21.63 -21.41
N ILE A 203 23.10 21.42 -21.04
CA ILE A 203 21.96 21.27 -21.96
C ILE A 203 21.23 22.62 -22.04
N GLN A 204 21.43 23.32 -23.18
CA GLN A 204 20.87 24.68 -23.38
C GLN A 204 19.33 24.75 -23.42
N SER A 205 18.67 23.66 -23.79
CA SER A 205 17.20 23.57 -23.84
C SER A 205 16.55 23.49 -22.47
N ILE A 206 17.30 23.16 -21.42
CA ILE A 206 16.79 23.12 -20.04
C ILE A 206 16.92 24.51 -19.44
N LYS A 207 15.78 25.19 -19.30
CA LYS A 207 15.70 26.55 -18.73
C LYS A 207 15.20 26.50 -17.30
N ARG A 208 15.75 27.39 -16.46
CA ARG A 208 15.25 27.64 -15.11
C ARG A 208 14.11 28.65 -15.19
N ASN A 209 12.92 28.23 -14.85
CA ASN A 209 11.77 29.14 -14.74
C ASN A 209 11.30 29.12 -13.28
N PHE A 210 11.46 30.25 -12.60
CA PHE A 210 10.93 30.43 -11.26
C PHE A 210 9.49 30.93 -11.33
N ILE A 211 8.61 30.39 -10.47
CA ILE A 211 7.23 30.83 -10.36
C ILE A 211 7.13 32.08 -9.49
N GLY A 212 8.07 32.27 -8.57
CA GLY A 212 8.15 33.45 -7.74
C GLY A 212 9.13 33.33 -6.57
N ASN A 213 9.03 34.26 -5.63
CA ASN A 213 9.77 34.31 -4.37
C ASN A 213 8.78 34.52 -3.20
N LYS A 214 7.60 33.89 -3.30
CA LYS A 214 6.46 34.11 -2.40
C LYS A 214 6.78 33.68 -0.96
N LEU A 215 7.69 32.74 -0.76
CA LEU A 215 8.07 32.33 0.58
C LEU A 215 8.66 33.49 1.39
N VAL A 216 9.38 34.41 0.74
CA VAL A 216 10.01 35.57 1.38
C VAL A 216 9.11 36.81 1.31
N THR A 217 8.42 37.03 0.18
CA THR A 217 7.68 38.26 -0.08
C THR A 217 6.30 38.29 0.55
N ASP A 218 5.63 37.15 0.63
CA ASP A 218 4.26 37.10 1.11
C ASP A 218 4.21 36.97 2.64
N LYS A 219 3.36 37.76 3.27
CA LYS A 219 3.14 37.68 4.72
C LYS A 219 2.42 36.40 5.06
N LYS A 220 2.96 35.62 6.00
CA LYS A 220 2.39 34.40 6.53
C LYS A 220 2.16 34.51 8.03
N ASN A 221 1.05 33.97 8.51
CA ASN A 221 0.82 33.74 9.92
C ASN A 221 1.12 32.26 10.20
N ILE A 222 1.99 31.99 11.16
CA ILE A 222 2.38 30.62 11.52
C ILE A 222 2.18 30.48 13.02
N ASP A 223 1.25 29.63 13.41
CA ASP A 223 0.93 29.31 14.79
C ASP A 223 1.41 27.88 15.10
N ILE A 224 2.18 27.71 16.16
CA ILE A 224 2.73 26.43 16.61
C ILE A 224 2.07 26.06 17.92
N ILE A 225 1.29 24.97 17.91
CA ILE A 225 0.53 24.50 19.06
C ILE A 225 1.15 23.21 19.58
N GLY A 226 1.68 23.23 20.80
CA GLY A 226 2.18 22.03 21.47
C GLY A 226 1.03 21.22 22.08
N ALA A 227 0.89 19.96 21.68
CA ALA A 227 -0.15 19.07 22.17
C ALA A 227 0.40 17.66 22.42
N SER A 228 0.08 17.05 23.56
CA SER A 228 0.56 15.70 23.90
C SER A 228 -0.40 14.63 23.40
N GLY A 229 0.05 13.83 22.40
CA GLY A 229 -0.69 12.72 21.85
C GLY A 229 -1.87 13.09 20.93
N ALA A 230 -2.45 12.11 20.29
CA ALA A 230 -3.44 12.26 19.21
C ALA A 230 -4.71 13.02 19.67
N VAL A 231 -5.24 12.68 20.83
CA VAL A 231 -6.51 13.25 21.34
C VAL A 231 -6.40 14.76 21.61
N ILE A 232 -5.29 15.22 22.20
CA ILE A 232 -5.10 16.65 22.47
C ILE A 232 -4.83 17.43 21.20
N GLN A 233 -4.10 16.84 20.23
CA GLN A 233 -3.92 17.44 18.90
C GLN A 233 -5.27 17.64 18.19
N THR A 234 -6.14 16.63 18.20
CA THR A 234 -7.47 16.74 17.56
C THR A 234 -8.39 17.73 18.28
N ASN A 235 -8.30 17.85 19.62
CA ASN A 235 -9.04 18.86 20.36
C ASN A 235 -8.56 20.28 20.01
N ALA A 236 -7.25 20.48 19.88
CA ALA A 236 -6.69 21.76 19.44
C ALA A 236 -7.16 22.10 18.02
N LEU A 237 -7.08 21.14 17.08
CA LEU A 237 -7.62 21.30 15.74
C LEU A 237 -9.11 21.67 15.76
N GLN A 238 -9.92 21.01 16.57
CA GLN A 238 -11.35 21.29 16.68
C GLN A 238 -11.60 22.75 17.10
N LEU A 239 -10.82 23.29 18.06
CA LEU A 239 -10.93 24.66 18.48
C LEU A 239 -10.58 25.63 17.35
N GLU A 240 -9.51 25.38 16.58
CA GLU A 240 -9.16 26.18 15.41
C GLU A 240 -10.26 26.15 14.34
N LEU A 241 -10.77 24.97 13.99
CA LEU A 241 -11.87 24.83 13.02
C LEU A 241 -13.18 25.52 13.45
N HIS A 242 -13.40 25.74 14.75
CA HIS A 242 -14.53 26.49 15.27
C HIS A 242 -14.33 28.02 15.24
N ASN A 243 -13.08 28.47 15.40
CA ASN A 243 -12.75 29.89 15.49
C ASN A 243 -12.68 30.56 14.12
N GLU A 244 -12.42 29.79 13.06
CA GLU A 244 -12.33 30.32 11.70
C GLU A 244 -13.71 30.59 11.09
N SER A 245 -13.85 31.74 10.44
CA SER A 245 -15.05 32.17 9.74
C SER A 245 -15.41 31.20 8.59
N LYS A 246 -16.69 31.18 8.20
CA LYS A 246 -17.34 30.29 7.21
C LYS A 246 -16.74 30.25 5.78
N ASP A 247 -15.57 30.79 5.54
CA ASP A 247 -14.89 30.73 4.24
C ASP A 247 -14.19 29.36 4.12
N ASN A 248 -15.00 28.30 3.96
CA ASN A 248 -14.53 26.91 3.83
C ASN A 248 -13.75 26.64 2.53
N ASP A 249 -13.70 27.61 1.63
CA ASP A 249 -13.03 27.47 0.36
C ASP A 249 -11.53 27.62 0.52
N ASN A 250 -10.81 26.50 0.33
CA ASN A 250 -9.35 26.44 0.34
C ASN A 250 -8.67 26.23 1.72
N GLU A 251 -9.29 25.39 2.56
CA GLU A 251 -8.76 24.95 3.84
C GLU A 251 -8.36 23.45 3.77
N VAL A 252 -7.19 23.11 4.32
CA VAL A 252 -6.69 21.73 4.31
C VAL A 252 -6.17 21.29 5.67
N ILE A 253 -6.48 20.05 6.03
CA ILE A 253 -5.85 19.31 7.13
C ILE A 253 -4.84 18.32 6.53
N VAL A 254 -3.58 18.49 6.87
CA VAL A 254 -2.48 17.64 6.39
C VAL A 254 -2.08 16.66 7.49
N LEU A 255 -2.15 15.39 7.19
CA LEU A 255 -1.77 14.33 8.12
C LEU A 255 -0.36 13.84 7.78
N SER A 256 0.62 14.22 8.60
CA SER A 256 1.98 13.68 8.50
C SER A 256 2.04 12.22 8.98
N ASP A 257 1.13 11.85 9.90
CA ASP A 257 0.86 10.48 10.33
C ASP A 257 -0.57 10.11 9.94
N GLU A 258 -0.71 9.20 8.99
CA GLU A 258 -2.01 8.75 8.45
C GLU A 258 -2.89 8.09 9.52
N SER A 259 -2.31 7.59 10.61
CA SER A 259 -3.07 7.01 11.73
C SER A 259 -3.98 8.04 12.43
N MET A 260 -3.68 9.34 12.25
CA MET A 260 -4.50 10.44 12.76
C MET A 260 -5.84 10.61 12.02
N LEU A 261 -6.05 9.96 10.89
CA LEU A 261 -7.27 10.14 10.10
C LEU A 261 -8.54 9.87 10.93
N ILE A 262 -8.62 8.75 11.64
CA ILE A 262 -9.81 8.41 12.45
C ILE A 262 -10.04 9.40 13.60
N PRO A 263 -9.04 9.73 14.42
CA PRO A 263 -9.17 10.81 15.41
C PRO A 263 -9.66 12.13 14.82
N VAL A 264 -9.11 12.53 13.68
CA VAL A 264 -9.48 13.79 13.00
C VAL A 264 -10.91 13.76 12.50
N LEU A 265 -11.35 12.69 11.84
CA LEU A 265 -12.74 12.55 11.37
C LEU A 265 -13.76 12.67 12.51
N ASN A 266 -13.39 12.22 13.72
CA ASN A 266 -14.26 12.30 14.89
C ASN A 266 -14.29 13.69 15.54
N CYS A 267 -13.33 14.56 15.27
CA CYS A 267 -13.27 15.89 15.87
C CYS A 267 -13.86 17.00 14.98
N ILE A 268 -14.13 16.71 13.69
CA ILE A 268 -14.64 17.71 12.75
C ILE A 268 -16.06 18.15 13.13
N PRO A 269 -16.32 19.46 13.23
CA PRO A 269 -17.66 19.98 13.52
C PRO A 269 -18.69 19.56 12.46
N SER A 270 -19.92 19.27 12.89
CA SER A 270 -21.01 18.76 12.03
C SER A 270 -21.30 19.65 10.80
N GLY A 271 -21.11 20.97 10.92
CA GLY A 271 -21.30 21.91 9.83
C GLY A 271 -20.22 21.84 8.72
N LYS A 272 -19.03 21.38 9.03
CA LYS A 272 -17.92 21.19 8.06
C LYS A 272 -17.85 19.75 7.53
N SER A 273 -18.50 18.81 8.21
CA SER A 273 -18.45 17.38 7.82
C SER A 273 -19.26 17.03 6.58
N GLU A 274 -20.25 17.84 6.22
CA GLU A 274 -21.11 17.61 5.03
C GLU A 274 -20.39 17.93 3.72
N GLU A 275 -19.42 18.85 3.73
CA GLU A 275 -18.64 19.30 2.57
C GLU A 275 -17.17 18.87 2.66
N MET A 276 -16.89 17.77 3.36
CA MET A 276 -15.53 17.31 3.60
C MET A 276 -15.07 16.31 2.54
N GLN A 277 -13.83 16.48 2.05
CA GLN A 277 -13.18 15.53 1.14
C GLN A 277 -11.96 14.90 1.81
N VAL A 278 -11.88 13.57 1.77
CA VAL A 278 -10.69 12.80 2.21
C VAL A 278 -10.03 12.22 0.97
N THR A 279 -8.85 12.71 0.60
CA THR A 279 -8.15 12.30 -0.63
C THR A 279 -7.36 11.02 -0.45
N MET A 280 -6.76 10.82 0.73
CA MET A 280 -5.89 9.67 1.01
C MET A 280 -6.63 8.32 1.08
N GLY A 281 -7.98 8.32 1.13
CA GLY A 281 -8.77 7.12 1.35
C GLY A 281 -8.66 6.59 2.79
N PHE A 282 -9.62 5.76 3.18
CA PHE A 282 -9.63 5.13 4.50
C PHE A 282 -8.89 3.79 4.44
N PRO A 283 -7.83 3.56 5.24
CA PRO A 283 -7.05 2.33 5.18
C PRO A 283 -7.91 1.11 5.47
N TYR A 284 -8.00 0.17 4.52
CA TYR A 284 -8.79 -1.05 4.70
C TYR A 284 -8.24 -1.91 5.85
N SER A 285 -6.93 -1.83 6.13
CA SER A 285 -6.27 -2.55 7.23
C SER A 285 -6.89 -2.27 8.60
N THR A 286 -7.43 -1.07 8.82
CA THR A 286 -8.06 -0.66 10.09
C THR A 286 -9.55 -1.00 10.17
N CYS A 287 -10.15 -1.48 9.07
CA CYS A 287 -11.58 -1.78 8.99
C CYS A 287 -11.98 -2.98 9.82
N ILE A 288 -13.19 -2.93 10.38
CA ILE A 288 -13.74 -3.99 11.24
C ILE A 288 -13.90 -5.33 10.52
N LEU A 289 -14.28 -5.32 9.24
CA LEU A 289 -14.37 -6.55 8.44
C LEU A 289 -12.98 -7.16 8.22
N ASN A 290 -11.97 -6.34 7.95
CA ASN A 290 -10.60 -6.83 7.81
C ASN A 290 -10.09 -7.47 9.10
N GLN A 291 -10.29 -6.82 10.25
CA GLN A 291 -9.92 -7.37 11.56
C GLN A 291 -10.63 -8.70 11.83
N PHE A 292 -11.91 -8.78 11.50
CA PHE A 292 -12.67 -10.02 11.63
C PHE A 292 -12.09 -11.15 10.76
N LEU A 293 -11.79 -10.89 9.50
CA LEU A 293 -11.22 -11.89 8.59
C LEU A 293 -9.82 -12.34 9.03
N GLN A 294 -8.97 -11.43 9.52
CA GLN A 294 -7.67 -11.80 10.09
C GLN A 294 -7.83 -12.71 11.32
N HIS A 295 -8.76 -12.40 12.23
CA HIS A 295 -9.07 -13.26 13.37
C HIS A 295 -9.66 -14.62 12.92
N LEU A 296 -10.41 -14.65 11.81
CA LEU A 296 -10.94 -15.88 11.25
C LEU A 296 -9.82 -16.80 10.73
N PHE A 297 -8.81 -16.26 10.06
CA PHE A 297 -7.64 -17.05 9.65
C PHE A 297 -6.93 -17.69 10.87
N VAL A 298 -6.70 -16.90 11.92
CA VAL A 298 -6.12 -17.42 13.17
C VAL A 298 -7.02 -18.48 13.81
N PHE A 299 -8.32 -18.25 13.82
CA PHE A 299 -9.31 -19.20 14.34
C PHE A 299 -9.26 -20.53 13.59
N GLN A 300 -9.22 -20.52 12.27
CA GLN A 300 -9.19 -21.69 11.42
C GLN A 300 -7.93 -22.56 11.66
N LYS A 301 -6.76 -21.93 11.92
CA LYS A 301 -5.54 -22.64 12.32
C LYS A 301 -5.68 -23.42 13.61
N ASN A 302 -6.53 -22.94 14.52
CA ASN A 302 -6.75 -23.54 15.84
C ASN A 302 -7.84 -24.62 15.84
N ILE A 303 -8.56 -24.85 14.75
CA ILE A 303 -9.53 -25.96 14.64
C ILE A 303 -8.78 -27.28 14.42
N ARG A 304 -9.00 -28.26 15.32
CA ARG A 304 -8.41 -29.60 15.20
C ARG A 304 -9.11 -30.45 14.14
N ASN A 305 -8.39 -31.45 13.57
CA ASN A 305 -8.89 -32.27 12.46
C ASN A 305 -10.08 -33.20 12.80
N ASN A 306 -10.36 -33.41 14.07
CA ASN A 306 -11.52 -34.15 14.52
C ASN A 306 -12.60 -33.16 14.92
N ASN A 307 -13.79 -33.20 14.35
CA ASN A 307 -14.93 -32.27 14.58
C ASN A 307 -15.27 -31.94 16.06
N LYS A 308 -14.49 -32.45 17.01
CA LYS A 308 -14.58 -32.23 18.47
C LYS A 308 -13.55 -31.21 19.00
N GLY A 309 -13.00 -30.34 18.15
CA GLY A 309 -11.82 -29.56 18.56
C GLY A 309 -11.83 -28.09 18.19
N ILE A 310 -12.95 -27.39 18.35
CA ILE A 310 -12.98 -25.93 18.26
C ILE A 310 -12.56 -25.37 19.62
N TYR A 311 -11.42 -24.67 19.67
CA TYR A 311 -11.02 -24.00 20.90
C TYR A 311 -11.98 -22.85 21.21
N PHE A 312 -12.72 -22.99 22.30
CA PHE A 312 -13.85 -22.10 22.64
C PHE A 312 -13.46 -20.62 22.73
N TRP A 313 -12.32 -20.32 23.35
CA TRP A 313 -11.91 -18.92 23.52
C TRP A 313 -11.49 -18.24 22.22
N SER A 314 -11.02 -18.97 21.21
CA SER A 314 -10.77 -18.41 19.89
C SER A 314 -12.07 -18.06 19.15
N LEU A 315 -13.12 -18.88 19.32
CA LEU A 315 -14.45 -18.56 18.83
C LEU A 315 -15.05 -17.35 19.57
N VAL A 316 -14.94 -17.30 20.89
CA VAL A 316 -15.41 -16.15 21.70
C VAL A 316 -14.75 -14.84 21.24
N ARG A 317 -13.47 -14.87 20.90
CA ARG A 317 -12.76 -13.70 20.36
C ARG A 317 -13.39 -13.20 19.06
N LEU A 318 -13.72 -14.08 18.13
CA LEU A 318 -14.45 -13.73 16.89
C LEU A 318 -15.84 -13.15 17.20
N LEU A 319 -16.58 -13.79 18.07
CA LEU A 319 -17.95 -13.40 18.42
C LEU A 319 -18.04 -12.09 19.22
N ASN A 320 -16.94 -11.62 19.78
CA ASN A 320 -16.86 -10.32 20.46
C ASN A 320 -16.46 -9.18 19.51
N SER A 321 -16.24 -9.44 18.22
CA SER A 321 -15.90 -8.39 17.27
C SER A 321 -17.05 -7.41 17.04
N GLU A 322 -16.73 -6.16 16.71
CA GLU A 322 -17.73 -5.13 16.39
C GLU A 322 -18.59 -5.51 15.18
N LEU A 323 -18.04 -6.26 14.22
CA LEU A 323 -18.78 -6.76 13.08
C LEU A 323 -20.02 -7.58 13.52
N ILE A 324 -19.88 -8.43 14.53
CA ILE A 324 -20.96 -9.27 15.05
C ILE A 324 -22.10 -8.42 15.60
N LYS A 325 -21.78 -7.30 16.27
CA LYS A 325 -22.79 -6.36 16.79
C LYS A 325 -23.57 -5.65 15.68
N ILE A 326 -23.00 -5.53 14.51
CA ILE A 326 -23.63 -4.86 13.36
C ILE A 326 -24.50 -5.83 12.55
N ILE A 327 -24.04 -7.08 12.36
CA ILE A 327 -24.75 -8.05 11.53
C ILE A 327 -25.92 -8.74 12.24
N PHE A 328 -25.93 -8.75 13.57
CA PHE A 328 -26.99 -9.37 14.37
C PHE A 328 -27.85 -8.35 15.08
N THR A 329 -29.15 -8.66 15.23
CA THR A 329 -30.11 -7.86 16.01
C THR A 329 -29.81 -7.94 17.48
N LYS A 330 -30.39 -7.02 18.29
CA LYS A 330 -30.24 -7.03 19.75
C LYS A 330 -30.76 -8.34 20.38
N GLU A 331 -31.81 -8.92 19.81
CA GLU A 331 -32.40 -10.19 20.28
C GLU A 331 -31.45 -11.35 19.97
N GLU A 332 -30.96 -11.45 18.75
CA GLU A 332 -29.96 -12.47 18.36
C GLU A 332 -28.68 -12.37 19.21
N LEU A 333 -28.20 -11.16 19.46
CA LEU A 333 -27.02 -10.94 20.33
C LEU A 333 -27.28 -11.41 21.77
N LYS A 334 -28.49 -11.26 22.29
CA LYS A 334 -28.87 -11.76 23.62
C LYS A 334 -28.81 -13.30 23.67
N HIS A 335 -29.32 -13.98 22.65
CA HIS A 335 -29.24 -15.44 22.56
C HIS A 335 -27.79 -15.94 22.43
N LEU A 336 -26.99 -15.29 21.62
CA LEU A 336 -25.56 -15.57 21.49
C LEU A 336 -24.78 -15.35 22.78
N PHE A 337 -25.12 -14.29 23.52
CA PHE A 337 -24.53 -13.99 24.83
C PHE A 337 -24.90 -15.06 25.88
N ASN A 338 -26.16 -15.49 25.92
CA ASN A 338 -26.63 -16.55 26.85
C ASN A 338 -25.90 -17.86 26.54
N TRP A 339 -25.83 -18.25 25.28
CA TRP A 339 -25.10 -19.44 24.83
C TRP A 339 -23.64 -19.41 25.25
N LYS A 340 -22.96 -18.27 25.07
CA LYS A 340 -21.55 -18.10 25.51
C LYS A 340 -21.43 -18.30 27.02
N ASN A 341 -22.31 -17.68 27.80
CA ASN A 341 -22.25 -17.76 29.26
C ASN A 341 -22.53 -19.17 29.78
N GLU A 342 -23.40 -19.92 29.16
CA GLU A 342 -23.64 -21.33 29.50
C GLU A 342 -22.40 -22.17 29.30
N ASN A 343 -21.69 -21.99 28.17
CA ASN A 343 -20.44 -22.70 27.90
C ASN A 343 -19.30 -22.27 28.84
N ILE A 344 -19.25 -21.00 29.24
CA ILE A 344 -18.32 -20.51 30.27
C ILE A 344 -18.59 -21.17 31.60
N LYS A 345 -19.87 -21.25 32.02
CA LYS A 345 -20.29 -21.92 33.29
C LYS A 345 -19.94 -23.42 33.28
N LYS A 346 -20.00 -24.06 32.11
CA LYS A 346 -19.58 -25.47 31.93
C LYS A 346 -18.05 -25.63 31.86
N SER A 347 -17.30 -24.55 31.98
CA SER A 347 -15.82 -24.54 31.79
C SER A 347 -15.37 -25.21 30.49
N ALA A 348 -16.11 -24.98 29.43
CA ALA A 348 -15.80 -25.58 28.11
C ALA A 348 -14.51 -25.00 27.53
N TYR A 349 -13.50 -25.83 27.35
CA TYR A 349 -12.26 -25.46 26.63
C TYR A 349 -12.36 -25.76 25.14
N TYR A 350 -13.02 -26.85 24.78
CA TYR A 350 -13.28 -27.28 23.42
C TYR A 350 -14.76 -27.57 23.25
N ILE A 351 -15.27 -27.17 22.09
CA ILE A 351 -16.64 -27.39 21.68
C ILE A 351 -16.68 -28.09 20.33
N SER A 352 -17.81 -28.65 19.98
CA SER A 352 -18.12 -29.24 18.69
C SER A 352 -19.22 -28.45 17.97
N THR A 353 -19.49 -28.77 16.73
CA THR A 353 -20.64 -28.22 15.99
C THR A 353 -21.98 -28.67 16.58
N GLU A 354 -22.02 -29.77 17.33
CA GLU A 354 -23.19 -30.27 18.04
C GLU A 354 -23.62 -29.31 19.17
N ASP A 355 -22.66 -28.59 19.77
CA ASP A 355 -22.93 -27.60 20.79
C ASP A 355 -23.69 -26.37 20.28
N PHE A 356 -23.79 -26.19 18.94
CA PHE A 356 -24.63 -25.16 18.34
C PHE A 356 -26.08 -25.52 18.22
N GLU A 357 -26.48 -26.82 18.43
CA GLU A 357 -27.83 -27.30 18.29
C GLU A 357 -28.85 -26.52 19.16
N SER A 358 -28.42 -26.03 20.31
CA SER A 358 -29.24 -25.18 21.17
C SER A 358 -29.61 -23.81 20.56
N LEU A 359 -28.94 -23.42 19.49
CA LEU A 359 -29.19 -22.19 18.73
C LEU A 359 -29.95 -22.43 17.42
N LYS A 360 -30.38 -23.66 17.13
CA LYS A 360 -31.09 -24.02 15.86
C LYS A 360 -32.36 -23.21 15.60
N GLU A 361 -33.10 -22.85 16.67
CA GLU A 361 -34.28 -21.99 16.52
C GLU A 361 -33.95 -20.58 16.04
N HIS A 362 -32.67 -20.16 16.19
CA HIS A 362 -32.13 -18.92 15.71
C HIS A 362 -31.28 -19.16 14.43
N HIS A 363 -31.94 -19.49 13.34
CA HIS A 363 -31.34 -19.93 12.10
C HIS A 363 -30.13 -19.08 11.64
N ASP A 364 -30.24 -17.78 11.76
CA ASP A 364 -29.19 -16.85 11.31
C ASP A 364 -27.90 -16.98 12.12
N ILE A 365 -28.00 -17.17 13.44
CA ILE A 365 -26.83 -17.38 14.32
C ILE A 365 -26.25 -18.77 14.07
N TYR A 366 -27.13 -19.78 14.00
CA TYR A 366 -26.72 -21.16 13.79
C TYR A 366 -25.96 -21.33 12.48
N ASP A 367 -26.52 -20.84 11.37
CA ASP A 367 -25.91 -20.92 10.04
C ASP A 367 -24.57 -20.19 9.98
N PHE A 368 -24.50 -19.02 10.62
CA PHE A 368 -23.25 -18.26 10.70
C PHE A 368 -22.16 -19.00 11.49
N LEU A 369 -22.50 -19.57 12.65
CA LEU A 369 -21.58 -20.38 13.46
C LEU A 369 -21.09 -21.61 12.71
N CYS A 370 -22.00 -22.34 12.04
CA CYS A 370 -21.64 -23.48 11.20
C CYS A 370 -20.69 -23.08 10.07
N LEU A 371 -20.96 -21.94 9.42
CA LEU A 371 -20.16 -21.46 8.30
C LEU A 371 -18.72 -21.11 8.73
N ILE A 372 -18.52 -20.35 9.82
CA ILE A 372 -17.19 -19.96 10.29
C ILE A 372 -16.42 -21.13 10.93
N SER A 373 -17.13 -22.12 11.49
CA SER A 373 -16.55 -23.24 12.24
C SER A 373 -16.18 -24.42 11.34
N LYS A 374 -16.59 -24.42 10.07
CA LYS A 374 -16.16 -25.43 9.10
C LYS A 374 -14.68 -25.28 8.81
N LYS A 375 -13.88 -26.32 9.15
CA LYS A 375 -12.44 -26.32 8.90
C LYS A 375 -12.14 -26.26 7.41
N TRP A 376 -11.16 -25.46 7.03
CA TRP A 376 -10.63 -25.41 5.67
C TRP A 376 -9.50 -26.43 5.51
N ASN A 377 -9.69 -27.41 4.62
CA ASN A 377 -8.72 -28.47 4.36
C ASN A 377 -7.97 -28.27 3.03
N SER A 378 -8.44 -27.32 2.21
CA SER A 378 -7.82 -26.98 0.92
C SER A 378 -7.92 -25.48 0.62
N ASN A 379 -7.09 -25.00 -0.30
CA ASN A 379 -7.12 -23.64 -0.80
C ASN A 379 -8.52 -23.24 -1.33
N ASN A 380 -9.15 -24.15 -2.09
CA ASN A 380 -10.46 -23.93 -2.67
C ASN A 380 -11.56 -23.85 -1.61
N GLU A 381 -11.49 -24.68 -0.55
CA GLU A 381 -12.42 -24.58 0.58
C GLU A 381 -12.25 -23.26 1.34
N CYS A 382 -11.03 -22.79 1.54
CA CYS A 382 -10.74 -21.50 2.16
C CYS A 382 -11.42 -20.36 1.38
N ILE A 383 -11.15 -20.27 0.08
CA ILE A 383 -11.69 -19.20 -0.78
C ILE A 383 -13.23 -19.27 -0.86
N SER A 384 -13.80 -20.45 -1.08
CA SER A 384 -15.26 -20.62 -1.17
C SER A 384 -15.98 -20.30 0.14
N SER A 385 -15.39 -20.67 1.28
CA SER A 385 -15.92 -20.36 2.61
C SER A 385 -15.91 -18.86 2.88
N ILE A 386 -14.80 -18.16 2.58
CA ILE A 386 -14.72 -16.70 2.74
C ILE A 386 -15.72 -16.00 1.82
N LYS A 387 -15.85 -16.41 0.56
CA LYS A 387 -16.86 -15.86 -0.37
C LYS A 387 -18.29 -16.06 0.13
N SER A 388 -18.58 -17.22 0.67
CA SER A 388 -19.90 -17.53 1.26
C SER A 388 -20.17 -16.66 2.49
N LEU A 389 -19.16 -16.47 3.32
CA LEU A 389 -19.22 -15.59 4.48
C LEU A 389 -19.47 -14.14 4.10
N LEU A 390 -18.73 -13.60 3.13
CA LEU A 390 -18.92 -12.24 2.63
C LEU A 390 -20.34 -12.04 2.08
N LYS A 391 -20.89 -13.04 1.35
CA LYS A 391 -22.28 -13.02 0.88
C LYS A 391 -23.29 -13.01 2.03
N ALA A 392 -23.06 -13.82 3.08
CA ALA A 392 -23.92 -13.88 4.26
C ALA A 392 -23.92 -12.53 5.02
N ILE A 393 -22.73 -11.95 5.22
CA ILE A 393 -22.58 -10.62 5.84
C ILE A 393 -23.28 -9.55 5.01
N TYR A 394 -23.08 -9.54 3.68
CA TYR A 394 -23.70 -8.55 2.77
C TYR A 394 -25.23 -8.59 2.84
N LYS A 395 -25.84 -9.77 2.87
CA LYS A 395 -27.30 -9.92 2.99
C LYS A 395 -27.83 -9.26 4.26
N LYS A 396 -27.14 -9.44 5.39
CA LYS A 396 -27.53 -8.89 6.68
C LYS A 396 -27.30 -7.38 6.77
N VAL A 397 -26.17 -6.90 6.26
CA VAL A 397 -25.82 -5.48 6.25
C VAL A 397 -26.75 -4.67 5.36
N LYS A 398 -27.14 -5.17 4.17
CA LYS A 398 -28.06 -4.49 3.25
C LYS A 398 -29.41 -4.13 3.90
N ILE A 399 -29.82 -4.87 4.93
CA ILE A 399 -31.07 -4.61 5.67
C ILE A 399 -30.88 -3.48 6.68
N ASN A 400 -29.69 -3.29 7.23
CA ASN A 400 -29.42 -2.46 8.41
C ASN A 400 -28.47 -1.27 8.15
N ASP A 401 -27.74 -1.24 7.02
CA ASP A 401 -26.67 -0.26 6.79
C ASP A 401 -27.19 1.04 6.15
N LYS A 402 -27.25 2.09 6.95
CA LYS A 402 -27.55 3.45 6.48
C LYS A 402 -26.37 4.15 5.77
N THR A 403 -25.13 3.65 5.94
CA THR A 403 -23.92 4.36 5.55
C THR A 403 -23.19 3.75 4.36
N ASN A 404 -23.60 2.59 3.88
CA ASN A 404 -22.88 1.82 2.83
C ASN A 404 -21.39 1.53 3.14
N PHE A 405 -20.88 1.91 4.30
CA PHE A 405 -19.45 1.80 4.63
C PHE A 405 -18.99 0.34 4.74
N ILE A 406 -19.81 -0.53 5.35
CA ILE A 406 -19.50 -1.97 5.42
C ILE A 406 -19.63 -2.63 4.05
N SER A 407 -20.58 -2.20 3.24
CA SER A 407 -20.73 -2.67 1.86
C SER A 407 -19.47 -2.37 1.03
N ASN A 408 -18.84 -1.21 1.24
CA ASN A 408 -17.55 -0.86 0.62
C ASN A 408 -16.42 -1.78 1.13
N GLN A 409 -16.38 -2.08 2.44
CA GLN A 409 -15.40 -3.03 2.99
C GLN A 409 -15.56 -4.43 2.37
N ILE A 410 -16.80 -4.91 2.21
CA ILE A 410 -17.07 -6.20 1.57
C ILE A 410 -16.61 -6.20 0.11
N SER A 411 -16.80 -5.10 -0.61
CA SER A 411 -16.32 -4.95 -1.99
C SER A 411 -14.79 -5.04 -2.06
N VAL A 412 -14.07 -4.39 -1.15
CA VAL A 412 -12.60 -4.48 -1.07
C VAL A 412 -12.16 -5.90 -0.73
N ALA A 413 -12.76 -6.53 0.31
CA ALA A 413 -12.47 -7.92 0.65
C ALA A 413 -12.70 -8.86 -0.54
N GLY A 414 -13.80 -8.67 -1.25
CA GLY A 414 -14.13 -9.45 -2.45
C GLY A 414 -13.08 -9.32 -3.55
N ARG A 415 -12.56 -8.10 -3.79
CA ARG A 415 -11.48 -7.88 -4.76
C ARG A 415 -10.20 -8.60 -4.36
N ILE A 416 -9.81 -8.54 -3.08
CA ILE A 416 -8.63 -9.23 -2.55
C ILE A 416 -8.79 -10.73 -2.73
N ILE A 417 -9.92 -11.31 -2.31
CA ILE A 417 -10.18 -12.76 -2.42
C ILE A 417 -10.22 -13.23 -3.89
N ASN A 418 -10.82 -12.45 -4.79
CA ASN A 418 -10.81 -12.78 -6.22
C ASN A 418 -9.39 -12.70 -6.81
N LYS A 419 -8.55 -11.77 -6.36
CA LYS A 419 -7.15 -11.69 -6.75
C LYS A 419 -6.38 -12.93 -6.29
N ILE A 420 -6.53 -13.33 -5.02
CA ILE A 420 -5.92 -14.54 -4.47
C ILE A 420 -6.41 -15.80 -5.22
N GLU A 421 -7.68 -15.91 -5.54
CA GLU A 421 -8.22 -17.03 -6.32
C GLU A 421 -7.58 -17.15 -7.72
N LYS A 422 -7.37 -16.02 -8.41
CA LYS A 422 -6.67 -16.01 -9.71
C LYS A 422 -5.21 -16.48 -9.55
N LEU A 423 -4.54 -16.07 -8.47
CA LEU A 423 -3.18 -16.51 -8.17
C LEU A 423 -3.14 -18.02 -7.87
N LEU A 424 -4.09 -18.53 -7.08
CA LEU A 424 -4.21 -19.96 -6.80
C LEU A 424 -4.40 -20.79 -8.09
N ASN A 425 -5.25 -20.33 -9.00
CA ASN A 425 -5.46 -21.01 -10.28
C ASN A 425 -4.20 -21.02 -11.17
N LYS A 426 -3.34 -19.99 -11.06
CA LYS A 426 -2.11 -19.87 -11.85
C LYS A 426 -0.91 -20.59 -11.20
N TYR A 427 -0.90 -20.72 -9.86
CA TYR A 427 0.22 -21.18 -9.05
C TYR A 427 -0.18 -22.25 -8.03
N GLU A 428 -1.11 -23.14 -8.40
CA GLU A 428 -1.73 -24.14 -7.50
C GLU A 428 -0.70 -25.01 -6.77
N ASP A 429 0.38 -25.41 -7.47
CA ASP A 429 1.43 -26.27 -6.92
C ASP A 429 2.36 -25.59 -5.91
N ILE A 430 2.30 -24.25 -5.82
CA ILE A 430 3.25 -23.46 -5.04
C ILE A 430 2.60 -22.90 -3.77
N ILE A 431 1.33 -22.47 -3.86
CA ILE A 431 0.63 -21.75 -2.78
C ILE A 431 -0.03 -22.77 -1.84
N GLN A 432 0.36 -22.72 -0.58
CA GLN A 432 -0.27 -23.49 0.48
C GLN A 432 -1.36 -22.67 1.20
N ILE A 433 -2.25 -23.34 1.93
CA ILE A 433 -3.32 -22.67 2.69
C ILE A 433 -2.77 -21.65 3.73
N ALA A 434 -1.57 -21.88 4.25
CA ALA A 434 -0.90 -20.97 5.16
C ALA A 434 -0.49 -19.64 4.48
N ASP A 435 -0.20 -19.68 3.18
CA ASP A 435 0.22 -18.51 2.40
C ASP A 435 -0.95 -17.60 2.10
N ILE A 436 -2.18 -18.12 2.03
CA ILE A 436 -3.39 -17.33 1.77
C ILE A 436 -3.58 -16.23 2.83
N GLU A 437 -3.32 -16.54 4.10
CA GLU A 437 -3.39 -15.51 5.16
C GLU A 437 -2.37 -14.38 4.93
N ASN A 438 -1.13 -14.73 4.58
CA ASN A 438 -0.07 -13.74 4.32
C ASN A 438 -0.40 -12.88 3.09
N LEU A 439 -0.88 -13.51 2.00
CA LEU A 439 -1.34 -12.82 0.80
C LEU A 439 -2.52 -11.88 1.10
N TYR A 440 -3.48 -12.35 1.90
CA TYR A 440 -4.60 -11.52 2.32
C TYR A 440 -4.14 -10.33 3.16
N ARG A 441 -3.25 -10.55 4.14
CA ARG A 441 -2.72 -9.51 5.02
C ARG A 441 -1.96 -8.44 4.24
N GLN A 442 -1.09 -8.84 3.32
CA GLN A 442 -0.35 -7.92 2.48
C GLN A 442 -1.28 -7.12 1.56
N SER A 443 -2.16 -7.82 0.82
CA SER A 443 -3.12 -7.13 -0.05
C SER A 443 -4.04 -6.18 0.72
N SER A 444 -4.41 -6.52 1.95
CA SER A 444 -5.26 -5.67 2.78
C SER A 444 -4.55 -4.42 3.30
N SER A 445 -3.23 -4.46 3.48
CA SER A 445 -2.45 -3.29 3.92
C SER A 445 -2.29 -2.23 2.82
N GLU A 446 -2.35 -2.63 1.56
CA GLU A 446 -2.21 -1.75 0.39
C GLU A 446 -3.54 -1.13 -0.06
N MET A 447 -4.68 -1.67 0.42
CA MET A 447 -6.00 -1.24 -0.03
C MET A 447 -6.57 -0.10 0.82
N THR A 448 -7.23 0.83 0.13
CA THR A 448 -8.00 1.92 0.76
C THR A 448 -9.46 1.88 0.31
N ILE A 449 -10.33 2.48 1.13
CA ILE A 449 -11.74 2.73 0.81
C ILE A 449 -11.88 4.22 0.54
N ASN A 450 -12.30 4.57 -0.67
CA ASN A 450 -12.56 5.96 -0.99
C ASN A 450 -13.81 6.44 -0.22
N LEU A 451 -13.62 7.44 0.59
CA LEU A 451 -14.71 8.18 1.21
C LEU A 451 -15.10 9.28 0.20
N LYS A 452 -16.21 9.05 -0.51
CA LYS A 452 -16.72 10.04 -1.47
C LYS A 452 -17.22 11.27 -0.70
N GLY A 453 -16.55 12.40 -0.89
CA GLY A 453 -17.08 13.74 -0.63
C GLY A 453 -17.34 14.46 -1.95
N ASP A 454 -18.22 15.43 -1.97
CA ASP A 454 -18.37 16.34 -3.10
C ASP A 454 -17.13 17.25 -3.20
N TYR A 455 -16.78 17.68 -4.43
CA TYR A 455 -15.64 18.58 -4.66
C TYR A 455 -15.95 19.96 -4.06
N GLY A 456 -15.29 20.30 -2.96
CA GLY A 456 -15.43 21.59 -2.26
C GLY A 456 -15.27 21.41 -0.74
N GLY A 457 -15.08 22.51 -0.02
CA GLY A 457 -14.99 22.54 1.43
C GLY A 457 -13.66 22.08 2.01
N LEU A 458 -13.69 21.58 3.25
CA LEU A 458 -12.52 21.14 4.01
C LEU A 458 -11.90 19.89 3.40
N GLN A 459 -10.60 19.96 3.09
CA GLN A 459 -9.86 18.81 2.55
C GLN A 459 -9.00 18.16 3.63
N ILE A 460 -8.95 16.82 3.63
CA ILE A 460 -8.04 16.03 4.47
C ILE A 460 -7.16 15.21 3.55
N MET A 461 -5.85 15.37 3.66
CA MET A 461 -4.90 14.69 2.77
C MET A 461 -3.60 14.34 3.48
N GLY A 462 -2.89 13.36 2.95
CA GLY A 462 -1.54 13.03 3.36
C GLY A 462 -0.53 14.07 2.89
N LEU A 463 0.65 14.06 3.50
CA LEU A 463 1.71 15.02 3.18
C LEU A 463 2.11 15.02 1.71
N LEU A 464 2.18 13.85 1.08
CA LEU A 464 2.60 13.72 -0.31
C LEU A 464 1.53 14.22 -1.32
N GLU A 465 0.28 14.24 -0.92
CA GLU A 465 -0.83 14.66 -1.76
C GLU A 465 -0.98 16.17 -1.86
N THR A 466 -0.31 16.91 -0.97
CA THR A 466 -0.31 18.39 -0.98
C THR A 466 0.60 19.00 -2.05
N ARG A 467 1.36 18.17 -2.76
CA ARG A 467 2.31 18.64 -3.78
C ARG A 467 1.61 19.41 -4.89
N ASN A 468 2.19 20.57 -5.24
CA ASN A 468 1.68 21.47 -6.29
C ASN A 468 0.25 21.98 -6.03
N LEU A 469 -0.19 21.99 -4.77
CA LEU A 469 -1.48 22.57 -4.36
C LEU A 469 -1.24 23.76 -3.43
N ASP A 470 -2.03 24.80 -3.63
CA ASP A 470 -2.00 26.03 -2.83
C ASP A 470 -3.26 26.13 -1.97
N PHE A 471 -3.11 26.43 -0.69
CA PHE A 471 -4.21 26.59 0.27
C PHE A 471 -4.07 27.91 1.03
N LYS A 472 -5.21 28.48 1.43
CA LYS A 472 -5.25 29.69 2.27
C LYS A 472 -4.91 29.36 3.72
N THR A 473 -5.50 28.28 4.23
CA THR A 473 -5.30 27.80 5.59
C THR A 473 -4.85 26.35 5.56
N VAL A 474 -3.77 26.05 6.30
CA VAL A 474 -3.19 24.70 6.36
C VAL A 474 -2.99 24.30 7.81
N HIS A 475 -3.65 23.24 8.24
CA HIS A 475 -3.47 22.61 9.55
C HIS A 475 -2.61 21.36 9.39
N ILE A 476 -1.39 21.37 9.90
CA ILE A 476 -0.49 20.22 9.83
C ILE A 476 -0.43 19.51 11.18
N LEU A 477 -0.78 18.25 11.23
CA LEU A 477 -0.75 17.44 12.43
C LEU A 477 0.48 16.53 12.47
N SER A 478 0.87 16.14 13.67
CA SER A 478 2.00 15.22 13.92
C SER A 478 3.34 15.72 13.37
N VAL A 479 3.60 17.04 13.51
CA VAL A 479 4.91 17.65 13.22
C VAL A 479 5.86 17.31 14.36
N ASN A 480 6.28 16.05 14.44
CA ASN A 480 7.13 15.51 15.48
C ASN A 480 8.41 14.95 14.87
N GLU A 481 9.51 15.00 15.61
CA GLU A 481 10.76 14.35 15.20
C GLU A 481 10.51 12.86 14.88
N GLY A 482 11.06 12.39 13.77
CA GLY A 482 10.87 11.03 13.27
C GLY A 482 9.60 10.81 12.42
N ILE A 483 8.66 11.77 12.42
CA ILE A 483 7.47 11.78 11.55
C ILE A 483 7.61 12.87 10.50
N LEU A 484 7.78 14.13 10.93
CA LEU A 484 8.06 15.28 10.08
C LEU A 484 9.01 16.25 10.82
N PRO A 485 10.29 16.31 10.42
CA PRO A 485 10.92 15.52 9.36
C PRO A 485 11.10 14.04 9.74
N GLN A 486 11.00 13.16 8.74
CA GLN A 486 11.31 11.75 8.93
C GLN A 486 12.83 11.58 9.00
N SER A 487 13.35 11.18 10.16
CA SER A 487 14.76 10.83 10.27
C SER A 487 15.00 9.52 9.50
N LYS A 488 15.92 9.53 8.53
CA LYS A 488 16.50 8.29 8.05
C LYS A 488 17.33 7.71 9.19
N ASN A 489 16.89 6.62 9.79
CA ASN A 489 17.79 5.79 10.56
C ASN A 489 18.89 5.31 9.61
N ALA A 490 20.11 5.75 9.86
CA ALA A 490 21.29 5.37 9.09
C ALA A 490 21.60 3.88 9.30
#